data_791799141b9fdf5f59e8850c5c4bbf74
#
_entry.id   791799141b9fdf5f59e8850c5c4bbf74
#
_cell.length_a   1.000
_cell.length_b   1.000
_cell.length_c   1.000
_cell.angle_alpha   90.00
_cell.angle_beta   90.00
_cell.angle_gamma   90.00
#
_symmetry.space_group_name_H-M   'P 1'
#
loop_
_entity.id
_entity.type
_entity.pdbx_description
1 polymer ?
#
loop_
_entity_poly.entity_id
_entity_poly.type
_entity_poly.pdbx_seq_one_letter_code
_entity_poly.pdbx_strand_id
1 'polypeptide(L)'
;MAKIGLLVGRENTFPPAFIEHVNARGAGITADYVLLGGSKLNEPSEYAVIIDRISHEIPYYRSYLKNAALNGTVVINSPFWFPADDKFIGSAIADRLGVAVPRTLALPNHDYIPDISHDSLRNLTFPLPWQEFVDYTGLPAFLKPSVGGGWKFVFKVHSAAELIHSYDQTGQLPMILQEAIEFEDYVRCICLGGDKIMPLRYNPRNPNMFERYEGEADAAHLGAALHRRIIDDATRLNQALGYTMNTVEFAIRDGIPYAIDFLNPACDLDSFSVGAHAFEWALTTLADLAIDYAQHGETPAHDYRWRHAIQPAASTKAAKKTAKPGVTAGDQPAKPSRARAAKKPAGS
;
A
#
# COMPACT_ATOMS: atom_id res chain seq x y z
N MET A 1 0.75 6.55 35.37
CA MET A 1 1.63 5.71 34.55
C MET A 1 0.98 5.60 33.17
N ALA A 2 1.74 5.82 32.12
CA ALA A 2 1.22 5.60 30.77
C ALA A 2 1.12 4.09 30.47
N LYS A 3 0.13 3.72 29.65
CA LYS A 3 -0.18 2.32 29.36
C LYS A 3 -0.16 2.08 27.87
N ILE A 4 0.46 0.98 27.44
CA ILE A 4 0.49 0.52 26.05
C ILE A 4 -0.43 -0.69 25.92
N GLY A 5 -1.39 -0.64 25.01
CA GLY A 5 -2.31 -1.73 24.73
C GLY A 5 -1.95 -2.51 23.49
N LEU A 6 -2.06 -3.84 23.52
CA LEU A 6 -1.97 -4.69 22.34
C LEU A 6 -3.36 -5.22 21.99
N LEU A 7 -3.83 -4.90 20.79
CA LEU A 7 -5.04 -5.45 20.20
C LEU A 7 -4.65 -6.49 19.15
N VAL A 8 -4.75 -7.77 19.51
CA VAL A 8 -4.09 -8.87 18.79
C VAL A 8 -5.07 -9.92 18.27
N GLY A 9 -4.63 -10.68 17.28
CA GLY A 9 -5.34 -11.80 16.69
C GLY A 9 -4.82 -13.16 17.19
N ARG A 10 -4.34 -13.98 16.25
CA ARG A 10 -3.93 -15.37 16.53
C ARG A 10 -2.45 -15.55 16.86
N GLU A 11 -1.72 -14.48 17.01
CA GLU A 11 -0.28 -14.51 17.29
C GLU A 11 -0.01 -15.06 18.69
N ASN A 12 1.02 -15.91 18.80
CA ASN A 12 1.29 -16.65 20.01
C ASN A 12 2.62 -16.27 20.70
N THR A 13 3.61 -15.77 19.96
CA THR A 13 4.94 -15.51 20.54
C THR A 13 5.23 -14.03 20.69
N PHE A 14 4.92 -13.22 19.70
CA PHE A 14 5.25 -11.79 19.72
C PHE A 14 4.48 -11.01 20.80
N PRO A 15 3.14 -11.11 20.94
CA PRO A 15 2.41 -10.30 21.93
C PRO A 15 2.86 -10.50 23.37
N PRO A 16 2.98 -11.74 23.89
CA PRO A 16 3.43 -11.93 25.28
C PRO A 16 4.88 -11.47 25.50
N ALA A 17 5.77 -11.70 24.52
CA ALA A 17 7.15 -11.24 24.61
C ALA A 17 7.25 -9.70 24.60
N PHE A 18 6.42 -9.03 23.81
CA PHE A 18 6.36 -7.56 23.80
C PHE A 18 5.90 -7.00 25.14
N ILE A 19 4.85 -7.56 25.71
CA ILE A 19 4.33 -7.15 27.03
C ILE A 19 5.42 -7.32 28.09
N GLU A 20 6.07 -8.49 28.15
CA GLU A 20 7.16 -8.77 29.07
C GLU A 20 8.33 -7.79 28.88
N HIS A 21 8.76 -7.58 27.64
CA HIS A 21 9.87 -6.71 27.30
C HIS A 21 9.64 -5.25 27.71
N VAL A 22 8.43 -4.70 27.45
CA VAL A 22 8.07 -3.33 27.87
C VAL A 22 8.01 -3.23 29.40
N ASN A 23 7.36 -4.19 30.06
CA ASN A 23 7.21 -4.18 31.52
C ASN A 23 8.55 -4.32 32.26
N ALA A 24 9.49 -5.11 31.70
CA ALA A 24 10.83 -5.29 32.29
C ALA A 24 11.70 -4.03 32.23
N ARG A 25 11.41 -3.08 31.34
CA ARG A 25 12.21 -1.82 31.21
C ARG A 25 12.01 -0.85 32.36
N GLY A 26 10.95 -0.97 33.14
CA GLY A 26 10.73 -0.16 34.33
C GLY A 26 10.63 1.35 34.09
N ALA A 27 10.31 1.78 32.88
CA ALA A 27 10.28 3.19 32.44
C ALA A 27 9.04 3.97 32.95
N GLY A 28 8.31 3.45 33.93
CA GLY A 28 7.03 4.02 34.37
C GLY A 28 5.89 3.81 33.36
N ILE A 29 6.09 2.93 32.41
CA ILE A 29 5.14 2.53 31.37
C ILE A 29 4.87 1.03 31.54
N THR A 30 3.61 0.63 31.36
CA THR A 30 3.20 -0.77 31.38
C THR A 30 2.51 -1.15 30.08
N ALA A 31 2.60 -2.43 29.70
CA ALA A 31 1.88 -2.98 28.55
C ALA A 31 0.99 -4.14 28.96
N ASP A 32 -0.18 -4.27 28.33
CA ASP A 32 -1.08 -5.41 28.46
C ASP A 32 -1.98 -5.58 27.23
N TYR A 33 -2.84 -6.60 27.24
CA TYR A 33 -3.82 -6.81 26.20
C TYR A 33 -4.99 -5.85 26.32
N VAL A 34 -5.45 -5.30 25.19
CA VAL A 34 -6.68 -4.50 25.14
C VAL A 34 -7.87 -5.44 25.19
N LEU A 35 -8.69 -5.29 26.25
CA LEU A 35 -9.93 -6.04 26.41
C LEU A 35 -11.12 -5.12 26.11
N LEU A 36 -11.98 -5.51 25.17
CA LEU A 36 -13.07 -4.70 24.68
C LEU A 36 -14.43 -5.32 25.00
N GLY A 37 -15.31 -4.50 25.56
CA GLY A 37 -16.75 -4.72 25.62
C GLY A 37 -17.48 -3.78 24.66
N GLY A 38 -18.57 -3.14 25.11
CA GLY A 38 -19.20 -2.03 24.38
C GLY A 38 -18.38 -0.75 24.52
N SER A 39 -18.30 0.08 23.48
CA SER A 39 -17.63 1.38 23.52
C SER A 39 -18.64 2.51 23.53
N LYS A 40 -18.47 3.48 24.43
CA LYS A 40 -19.31 4.68 24.49
C LYS A 40 -18.71 5.78 23.63
N LEU A 41 -19.56 6.62 23.11
CA LEU A 41 -19.14 7.79 22.32
C LEU A 41 -18.25 8.72 23.16
N ASN A 42 -17.09 9.08 22.61
CA ASN A 42 -16.10 9.97 23.25
C ASN A 42 -15.57 9.46 24.61
N GLU A 43 -15.65 8.16 24.88
CA GLU A 43 -15.05 7.56 26.06
C GLU A 43 -13.54 7.50 25.86
N PRO A 44 -12.73 8.14 26.73
CA PRO A 44 -11.28 8.05 26.64
C PRO A 44 -10.79 6.62 26.87
N SER A 45 -9.77 6.23 26.14
CA SER A 45 -9.06 4.96 26.38
C SER A 45 -8.13 5.11 27.60
N GLU A 46 -7.90 4.02 28.33
CA GLU A 46 -6.86 3.97 29.37
C GLU A 46 -5.43 3.89 28.80
N TYR A 47 -5.31 3.63 27.49
CA TYR A 47 -4.03 3.45 26.82
C TYR A 47 -3.55 4.75 26.16
N ALA A 48 -2.29 5.11 26.41
CA ALA A 48 -1.62 6.19 25.70
C ALA A 48 -1.28 5.78 24.24
N VAL A 49 -0.93 4.51 24.08
CA VAL A 49 -0.63 3.90 22.77
C VAL A 49 -1.38 2.59 22.62
N ILE A 50 -1.93 2.30 21.45
CA ILE A 50 -2.46 0.98 21.11
C ILE A 50 -1.79 0.47 19.85
N ILE A 51 -1.23 -0.73 19.92
CA ILE A 51 -0.68 -1.45 18.75
C ILE A 51 -1.80 -2.35 18.22
N ASP A 52 -2.27 -2.01 17.00
CA ASP A 52 -3.33 -2.72 16.31
C ASP A 52 -2.77 -3.80 15.38
N ARG A 53 -3.15 -5.04 15.63
CA ARG A 53 -2.72 -6.19 14.84
C ARG A 53 -3.87 -7.03 14.28
N ILE A 54 -5.13 -6.54 14.39
CA ILE A 54 -6.30 -7.36 14.03
C ILE A 54 -7.50 -6.56 13.49
N SER A 55 -7.57 -5.24 13.67
CA SER A 55 -8.78 -4.49 13.33
C SER A 55 -9.10 -4.48 11.83
N HIS A 56 -8.13 -4.81 10.97
CA HIS A 56 -8.37 -5.01 9.55
C HIS A 56 -9.32 -6.18 9.24
N GLU A 57 -9.43 -7.16 10.16
CA GLU A 57 -10.38 -8.28 10.07
C GLU A 57 -11.68 -8.04 10.85
N ILE A 58 -11.65 -7.17 11.89
CA ILE A 58 -12.78 -7.00 12.83
C ILE A 58 -13.24 -5.53 12.86
N PRO A 59 -14.29 -5.17 12.10
CA PRO A 59 -14.74 -3.77 11.96
C PRO A 59 -15.09 -3.09 13.29
N TYR A 60 -15.60 -3.83 14.29
CA TYR A 60 -15.87 -3.29 15.61
C TYR A 60 -14.61 -2.76 16.30
N TYR A 61 -13.49 -3.48 16.22
CA TYR A 61 -12.22 -3.03 16.79
C TYR A 61 -11.72 -1.75 16.14
N ARG A 62 -11.88 -1.61 14.83
CA ARG A 62 -11.55 -0.38 14.11
C ARG A 62 -12.38 0.82 14.58
N SER A 63 -13.66 0.61 14.90
CA SER A 63 -14.52 1.66 15.45
C SER A 63 -14.06 2.11 16.83
N TYR A 64 -13.67 1.17 17.71
CA TYR A 64 -13.07 1.48 18.99
C TYR A 64 -11.76 2.28 18.83
N LEU A 65 -10.85 1.81 17.97
CA LEU A 65 -9.56 2.47 17.74
C LEU A 65 -9.72 3.90 17.22
N LYS A 66 -10.69 4.14 16.32
CA LYS A 66 -11.02 5.50 15.87
C LYS A 66 -11.50 6.39 17.00
N ASN A 67 -12.37 5.87 17.87
CA ASN A 67 -12.85 6.60 19.05
C ASN A 67 -11.69 6.89 20.03
N ALA A 68 -10.82 5.92 20.30
CA ALA A 68 -9.63 6.09 21.13
C ALA A 68 -8.68 7.15 20.57
N ALA A 69 -8.40 7.11 19.25
CA ALA A 69 -7.55 8.08 18.58
C ALA A 69 -8.13 9.50 18.61
N LEU A 70 -9.45 9.67 18.44
CA LEU A 70 -10.12 10.97 18.60
C LEU A 70 -9.98 11.54 20.02
N ASN A 71 -9.78 10.69 21.01
CA ASN A 71 -9.58 11.06 22.41
C ASN A 71 -8.10 11.08 22.83
N GLY A 72 -7.17 11.09 21.86
CA GLY A 72 -5.74 11.33 22.09
C GLY A 72 -4.86 10.09 22.24
N THR A 73 -5.40 8.88 22.10
CA THR A 73 -4.58 7.67 22.03
C THR A 73 -3.83 7.59 20.71
N VAL A 74 -2.54 7.34 20.75
CA VAL A 74 -1.77 7.01 19.53
C VAL A 74 -2.07 5.57 19.13
N VAL A 75 -2.47 5.36 17.87
CA VAL A 75 -2.76 4.03 17.33
C VAL A 75 -1.78 3.67 16.23
N ILE A 76 -1.05 2.60 16.39
CA ILE A 76 -0.13 2.02 15.39
C ILE A 76 -0.84 0.85 14.69
N ASN A 77 -1.24 0.93 13.39
CA ASN A 77 -1.22 2.11 12.50
C ASN A 77 -2.46 2.99 12.70
N SER A 78 -2.44 4.21 12.12
CA SER A 78 -3.60 5.11 12.19
C SER A 78 -4.90 4.44 11.72
N PRO A 79 -5.97 4.41 12.55
CA PRO A 79 -7.21 3.73 12.20
C PRO A 79 -8.06 4.50 11.19
N PHE A 80 -7.71 5.76 10.88
CA PHE A 80 -8.40 6.60 9.89
C PHE A 80 -7.91 6.37 8.48
N TRP A 81 -6.70 5.82 8.33
CA TRP A 81 -6.11 5.49 7.05
C TRP A 81 -5.83 3.99 6.97
N PHE A 82 -6.49 3.33 6.02
CA PHE A 82 -6.31 1.91 5.73
C PHE A 82 -5.98 1.71 4.24
N PRO A 83 -4.74 2.04 3.82
CA PRO A 83 -4.32 1.77 2.45
C PRO A 83 -4.26 0.27 2.12
N ALA A 84 -4.31 -0.60 3.14
CA ALA A 84 -4.45 -2.04 2.98
C ALA A 84 -5.74 -2.47 2.27
N ASP A 85 -6.72 -1.58 2.19
CA ASP A 85 -8.01 -1.86 1.58
C ASP A 85 -8.01 -1.69 0.05
N ASP A 86 -6.92 -1.18 -0.57
CA ASP A 86 -6.89 -0.96 -2.01
C ASP A 86 -5.50 -1.12 -2.63
N LYS A 87 -5.21 -2.34 -3.11
CA LYS A 87 -3.95 -2.65 -3.78
C LYS A 87 -3.76 -1.91 -5.11
N PHE A 88 -4.86 -1.56 -5.80
CA PHE A 88 -4.78 -0.82 -7.06
C PHE A 88 -4.29 0.61 -6.83
N ILE A 89 -4.89 1.32 -5.86
CA ILE A 89 -4.48 2.67 -5.49
C ILE A 89 -3.07 2.67 -4.88
N GLY A 90 -2.75 1.67 -4.03
CA GLY A 90 -1.40 1.48 -3.50
C GLY A 90 -0.36 1.37 -4.63
N SER A 91 -0.63 0.54 -5.65
CA SER A 91 0.26 0.39 -6.82
C SER A 91 0.39 1.70 -7.62
N ALA A 92 -0.71 2.44 -7.81
CA ALA A 92 -0.67 3.73 -8.50
C ALA A 92 0.14 4.80 -7.73
N ILE A 93 0.09 4.79 -6.40
CA ILE A 93 0.93 5.66 -5.56
C ILE A 93 2.40 5.25 -5.67
N ALA A 94 2.71 3.96 -5.57
CA ALA A 94 4.07 3.43 -5.69
C ALA A 94 4.72 3.81 -7.04
N ASP A 95 4.01 3.66 -8.14
CA ASP A 95 4.46 4.06 -9.49
C ASP A 95 4.78 5.56 -9.53
N ARG A 96 3.92 6.41 -8.97
CA ARG A 96 4.16 7.87 -8.89
C ARG A 96 5.36 8.24 -8.03
N LEU A 97 5.70 7.43 -7.05
CA LEU A 97 6.90 7.60 -6.22
C LEU A 97 8.17 7.12 -6.95
N GLY A 98 8.04 6.50 -8.12
CA GLY A 98 9.15 5.90 -8.86
C GLY A 98 9.62 4.57 -8.27
N VAL A 99 8.78 3.91 -7.46
CA VAL A 99 8.98 2.54 -7.02
C VAL A 99 8.42 1.62 -8.10
N ALA A 100 9.23 0.65 -8.54
CA ALA A 100 8.80 -0.29 -9.57
C ALA A 100 7.67 -1.18 -9.04
N VAL A 101 6.59 -1.29 -9.80
CA VAL A 101 5.44 -2.17 -9.53
C VAL A 101 5.07 -2.97 -10.77
N PRO A 102 4.48 -4.16 -10.63
CA PRO A 102 3.94 -4.90 -11.76
C PRO A 102 2.80 -4.12 -12.44
N ARG A 103 2.61 -4.31 -13.74
CA ARG A 103 1.44 -3.77 -14.45
C ARG A 103 0.18 -4.32 -13.80
N THR A 104 -0.69 -3.44 -13.38
CA THR A 104 -1.87 -3.77 -12.58
C THR A 104 -3.10 -3.03 -13.11
N LEU A 105 -4.23 -3.72 -13.23
CA LEU A 105 -5.53 -3.12 -13.54
C LEU A 105 -6.58 -3.58 -12.54
N ALA A 106 -7.57 -2.74 -12.27
CA ALA A 106 -8.73 -3.07 -11.46
C ALA A 106 -9.86 -3.61 -12.35
N LEU A 107 -10.55 -4.63 -11.86
CA LEU A 107 -11.70 -5.23 -12.54
C LEU A 107 -13.00 -4.85 -11.82
N PRO A 108 -14.11 -4.65 -12.54
CA PRO A 108 -15.44 -4.62 -11.92
C PRO A 108 -15.69 -5.88 -11.09
N ASN A 109 -16.60 -5.81 -10.12
CA ASN A 109 -17.03 -7.00 -9.41
C ASN A 109 -17.78 -7.93 -10.38
N HIS A 110 -17.65 -9.25 -10.21
CA HIS A 110 -18.44 -10.21 -10.97
C HIS A 110 -19.93 -10.14 -10.55
N ASP A 111 -20.17 -10.22 -9.24
CA ASP A 111 -21.49 -10.13 -8.66
C ASP A 111 -21.65 -8.87 -7.79
N TYR A 112 -22.88 -8.49 -7.56
CA TYR A 112 -23.26 -7.36 -6.71
C TYR A 112 -24.27 -7.79 -5.65
N ILE A 113 -24.47 -6.98 -4.63
CA ILE A 113 -25.50 -7.22 -3.61
C ILE A 113 -26.89 -7.23 -4.25
N PRO A 114 -27.90 -7.94 -3.68
CA PRO A 114 -29.21 -8.19 -4.33
C PRO A 114 -29.93 -6.97 -4.85
N ASP A 115 -29.76 -5.80 -4.22
CA ASP A 115 -30.43 -4.55 -4.62
C ASP A 115 -29.72 -3.77 -5.75
N ILE A 116 -28.57 -4.24 -6.20
CA ILE A 116 -27.85 -3.66 -7.35
C ILE A 116 -28.28 -4.40 -8.61
N SER A 117 -29.11 -3.74 -9.42
CA SER A 117 -29.58 -4.25 -10.70
C SER A 117 -28.78 -3.68 -11.86
N HIS A 118 -29.05 -4.19 -13.06
CA HIS A 118 -28.50 -3.65 -14.31
C HIS A 118 -28.68 -2.13 -14.45
N ASP A 119 -29.80 -1.59 -13.97
CA ASP A 119 -30.04 -0.14 -13.99
C ASP A 119 -29.10 0.65 -13.09
N SER A 120 -28.55 0.04 -12.05
CA SER A 120 -27.54 0.62 -11.18
C SER A 120 -26.15 0.62 -11.82
N LEU A 121 -25.92 -0.23 -12.83
CA LEU A 121 -24.63 -0.48 -13.47
C LEU A 121 -24.45 0.22 -14.83
N ARG A 122 -25.19 1.32 -15.07
CA ARG A 122 -25.19 2.05 -16.36
C ARG A 122 -23.82 2.58 -16.77
N ASN A 123 -22.91 2.72 -15.84
CA ASN A 123 -21.56 3.23 -16.09
C ASN A 123 -20.54 2.14 -16.42
N LEU A 124 -20.93 0.88 -16.32
CA LEU A 124 -20.07 -0.24 -16.70
C LEU A 124 -20.21 -0.56 -18.19
N THR A 125 -19.08 -0.85 -18.82
CA THR A 125 -19.04 -1.28 -20.22
C THR A 125 -19.00 -2.81 -20.27
N PHE A 126 -19.93 -3.40 -21.04
CA PHE A 126 -19.98 -4.83 -21.30
C PHE A 126 -20.08 -5.13 -22.81
N PRO A 127 -19.51 -6.25 -23.29
CA PRO A 127 -18.67 -7.21 -22.53
C PRO A 127 -17.33 -6.61 -22.16
N LEU A 128 -16.69 -7.14 -21.08
CA LEU A 128 -15.36 -6.72 -20.70
C LEU A 128 -14.33 -7.14 -21.76
N PRO A 129 -13.36 -6.27 -22.10
CA PRO A 129 -12.35 -6.53 -23.13
C PRO A 129 -11.21 -7.41 -22.59
N TRP A 130 -11.49 -8.67 -22.30
CA TRP A 130 -10.58 -9.61 -21.63
C TRP A 130 -9.21 -9.73 -22.31
N GLN A 131 -9.18 -9.70 -23.65
CA GLN A 131 -7.93 -9.78 -24.39
C GLN A 131 -7.06 -8.53 -24.16
N GLU A 132 -7.66 -7.33 -24.16
CA GLU A 132 -6.95 -6.09 -23.87
C GLU A 132 -6.36 -6.08 -22.45
N PHE A 133 -7.08 -6.67 -21.49
CA PHE A 133 -6.58 -6.79 -20.10
C PHE A 133 -5.35 -7.69 -20.03
N VAL A 134 -5.38 -8.82 -20.71
CA VAL A 134 -4.26 -9.75 -20.81
C VAL A 134 -3.08 -9.11 -21.58
N ASP A 135 -3.35 -8.40 -22.66
CA ASP A 135 -2.32 -7.73 -23.47
C ASP A 135 -1.63 -6.62 -22.65
N TYR A 136 -2.38 -5.93 -21.78
CA TYR A 136 -1.84 -4.90 -20.90
C TYR A 136 -0.97 -5.50 -19.79
N THR A 137 -1.47 -6.50 -19.04
CA THR A 137 -0.72 -7.08 -17.92
C THR A 137 0.38 -8.03 -18.37
N GLY A 138 0.21 -8.68 -19.52
CA GLY A 138 0.99 -9.84 -19.93
C GLY A 138 0.58 -11.11 -19.19
N LEU A 139 1.15 -12.23 -19.62
CA LEU A 139 0.93 -13.54 -19.01
C LEU A 139 2.29 -14.19 -18.67
N PRO A 140 2.35 -14.99 -17.61
CA PRO A 140 1.29 -15.22 -16.63
C PRO A 140 0.96 -13.99 -15.80
N ALA A 141 -0.27 -13.94 -15.25
CA ALA A 141 -0.75 -12.89 -14.38
C ALA A 141 -1.44 -13.45 -13.13
N PHE A 142 -1.59 -12.63 -12.10
CA PHE A 142 -2.35 -12.96 -10.90
C PHE A 142 -3.66 -12.19 -10.88
N LEU A 143 -4.78 -12.93 -10.84
CA LEU A 143 -6.07 -12.39 -10.44
C LEU A 143 -6.18 -12.52 -8.93
N LYS A 144 -6.31 -11.42 -8.20
CA LYS A 144 -6.37 -11.41 -6.74
C LYS A 144 -7.28 -10.32 -6.20
N PRO A 145 -7.85 -10.46 -4.97
CA PRO A 145 -8.65 -9.40 -4.37
C PRO A 145 -7.86 -8.10 -4.19
N SER A 146 -8.51 -6.96 -4.51
CA SER A 146 -7.95 -5.63 -4.26
C SER A 146 -7.77 -5.37 -2.78
N VAL A 147 -8.61 -5.96 -1.93
CA VAL A 147 -8.63 -5.81 -0.48
C VAL A 147 -8.34 -7.15 0.21
N GLY A 148 -7.78 -7.09 1.43
CA GLY A 148 -7.48 -8.28 2.23
C GLY A 148 -6.19 -8.99 1.83
N GLY A 149 -5.93 -10.15 2.47
CA GLY A 149 -4.71 -10.94 2.33
C GLY A 149 -4.94 -12.44 2.56
N GLY A 150 -3.87 -13.17 2.90
CA GLY A 150 -3.95 -14.58 3.26
C GLY A 150 -4.13 -15.54 2.08
N TRP A 151 -3.78 -15.14 0.86
CA TRP A 151 -3.83 -15.97 -0.37
C TRP A 151 -5.23 -16.47 -0.75
N LYS A 152 -6.29 -15.92 -0.19
CA LYS A 152 -7.67 -16.29 -0.53
C LYS A 152 -8.05 -15.68 -1.89
N PHE A 153 -8.63 -16.49 -2.78
CA PHE A 153 -9.03 -16.07 -4.13
C PHE A 153 -7.90 -15.48 -4.98
N VAL A 154 -6.67 -16.01 -4.81
CA VAL A 154 -5.52 -15.66 -5.64
C VAL A 154 -5.34 -16.75 -6.70
N PHE A 155 -5.50 -16.38 -7.99
CA PHE A 155 -5.40 -17.28 -9.13
C PHE A 155 -4.24 -16.84 -10.02
N LYS A 156 -3.31 -17.75 -10.33
CA LYS A 156 -2.32 -17.54 -11.38
C LYS A 156 -2.92 -17.99 -12.70
N VAL A 157 -3.03 -17.10 -13.67
CA VAL A 157 -3.67 -17.34 -14.97
C VAL A 157 -2.68 -17.25 -16.11
N HIS A 158 -2.83 -18.14 -17.11
CA HIS A 158 -1.90 -18.26 -18.23
C HIS A 158 -2.59 -17.99 -19.58
N SER A 159 -3.89 -17.68 -19.55
CA SER A 159 -4.69 -17.35 -20.75
C SER A 159 -5.88 -16.48 -20.38
N ALA A 160 -6.47 -15.80 -21.39
CA ALA A 160 -7.72 -15.07 -21.21
C ALA A 160 -8.88 -16.01 -20.78
N ALA A 161 -8.89 -17.26 -21.26
CA ALA A 161 -9.89 -18.23 -20.86
C ALA A 161 -9.78 -18.62 -19.39
N GLU A 162 -8.57 -18.84 -18.89
CA GLU A 162 -8.34 -19.10 -17.46
C GLU A 162 -8.70 -17.87 -16.60
N LEU A 163 -8.41 -16.65 -17.10
CA LEU A 163 -8.78 -15.41 -16.42
C LEU A 163 -10.30 -15.31 -16.25
N ILE A 164 -11.07 -15.54 -17.31
CA ILE A 164 -12.55 -15.52 -17.28
C ILE A 164 -13.06 -16.57 -16.30
N HIS A 165 -12.58 -17.81 -16.42
CA HIS A 165 -12.99 -18.89 -15.54
C HIS A 165 -12.70 -18.61 -14.06
N SER A 166 -11.55 -17.98 -13.75
CA SER A 166 -11.20 -17.60 -12.39
C SER A 166 -12.04 -16.41 -11.90
N TYR A 167 -12.31 -15.46 -12.78
CA TYR A 167 -13.15 -14.30 -12.46
C TYR A 167 -14.58 -14.70 -12.13
N ASP A 168 -15.14 -15.70 -12.81
CA ASP A 168 -16.48 -16.23 -12.53
C ASP A 168 -16.62 -16.81 -11.10
N GLN A 169 -15.51 -17.06 -10.42
CA GLN A 169 -15.49 -17.57 -9.05
C GLN A 169 -15.33 -16.49 -7.98
N THR A 170 -15.15 -15.22 -8.37
CA THR A 170 -14.78 -14.13 -7.43
C THR A 170 -15.97 -13.52 -6.71
N GLY A 171 -17.19 -13.72 -7.22
CA GLY A 171 -18.42 -13.20 -6.62
C GLY A 171 -18.38 -11.68 -6.44
N GLN A 172 -18.64 -11.23 -5.23
CA GLN A 172 -18.70 -9.79 -4.89
C GLN A 172 -17.34 -9.17 -4.55
N LEU A 173 -16.24 -9.89 -4.72
CA LEU A 173 -14.91 -9.35 -4.39
C LEU A 173 -14.44 -8.35 -5.47
N PRO A 174 -13.98 -7.15 -5.09
CA PRO A 174 -13.26 -6.28 -6.00
C PRO A 174 -11.91 -6.92 -6.31
N MET A 175 -11.61 -7.13 -7.60
CA MET A 175 -10.41 -7.84 -8.04
C MET A 175 -9.45 -6.91 -8.77
N ILE A 176 -8.17 -7.27 -8.73
CA ILE A 176 -7.14 -6.74 -9.61
C ILE A 176 -6.53 -7.87 -10.44
N LEU A 177 -6.14 -7.55 -11.67
CA LEU A 177 -5.27 -8.38 -12.47
C LEU A 177 -3.87 -7.74 -12.48
N GLN A 178 -2.85 -8.51 -12.12
CA GLN A 178 -1.50 -8.03 -11.95
C GLN A 178 -0.49 -8.94 -12.66
N GLU A 179 0.47 -8.35 -13.38
CA GLU A 179 1.60 -9.06 -14.00
C GLU A 179 2.28 -9.98 -12.97
N ALA A 180 2.54 -11.22 -13.33
CA ALA A 180 3.35 -12.12 -12.52
C ALA A 180 4.82 -11.85 -12.82
N ILE A 181 5.53 -11.23 -11.88
CA ILE A 181 6.97 -11.03 -12.00
C ILE A 181 7.68 -12.37 -11.81
N GLU A 182 8.33 -12.86 -12.84
CA GLU A 182 9.31 -13.94 -12.69
C GLU A 182 10.55 -13.36 -12.03
N PHE A 183 10.97 -13.91 -10.91
CA PHE A 183 12.00 -13.34 -10.06
C PHE A 183 13.16 -14.30 -9.84
N GLU A 184 14.33 -13.73 -9.70
CA GLU A 184 15.59 -14.37 -9.35
C GLU A 184 15.75 -14.45 -7.84
N ASP A 185 15.29 -13.40 -7.14
CA ASP A 185 15.33 -13.28 -5.70
C ASP A 185 14.04 -12.61 -5.18
N TYR A 186 13.70 -12.85 -3.92
CA TYR A 186 12.50 -12.29 -3.31
C TYR A 186 12.79 -11.86 -1.87
N VAL A 187 12.47 -10.60 -1.59
CA VAL A 187 12.74 -9.96 -0.30
C VAL A 187 11.44 -9.51 0.34
N ARG A 188 11.26 -9.82 1.62
CA ARG A 188 10.19 -9.27 2.43
C ARG A 188 10.78 -8.42 3.56
N CYS A 189 10.50 -7.13 3.55
CA CYS A 189 11.00 -6.19 4.52
C CYS A 189 10.02 -6.07 5.69
N ILE A 190 10.49 -6.23 6.93
CA ILE A 190 9.77 -5.76 8.11
C ILE A 190 10.06 -4.27 8.26
N CYS A 191 9.02 -3.45 8.38
CA CYS A 191 9.10 -2.00 8.40
C CYS A 191 8.45 -1.45 9.67
N LEU A 192 9.21 -0.72 10.47
CA LEU A 192 8.77 -0.14 11.75
C LEU A 192 9.16 1.35 11.81
N GLY A 193 8.31 2.17 12.44
CA GLY A 193 8.55 3.62 12.58
C GLY A 193 8.56 4.39 11.25
N GLY A 194 8.20 3.72 10.15
CA GLY A 194 8.19 4.30 8.81
C GLY A 194 9.55 4.32 8.09
N ASP A 195 10.66 4.17 8.80
CA ASP A 195 12.03 4.26 8.26
C ASP A 195 12.99 3.17 8.73
N LYS A 196 12.65 2.42 9.75
CA LYS A 196 13.44 1.27 10.21
C LYS A 196 13.04 0.04 9.43
N ILE A 197 13.91 -0.37 8.50
CA ILE A 197 13.63 -1.43 7.53
C ILE A 197 14.59 -2.58 7.76
N MET A 198 14.05 -3.80 7.90
CA MET A 198 14.80 -5.04 7.95
C MET A 198 14.45 -5.92 6.74
N PRO A 199 15.29 -5.97 5.70
CA PRO A 199 15.09 -6.86 4.58
C PRO A 199 15.39 -8.31 4.96
N LEU A 200 14.49 -9.22 4.64
CA LEU A 200 14.63 -10.65 4.86
C LEU A 200 14.46 -11.42 3.53
N ARG A 201 15.26 -12.44 3.31
CA ARG A 201 15.06 -13.39 2.22
C ARG A 201 13.75 -14.13 2.45
N TYR A 202 12.93 -14.19 1.43
CA TYR A 202 11.60 -14.78 1.54
C TYR A 202 11.29 -15.65 0.34
N ASN A 203 10.81 -16.88 0.59
CA ASN A 203 10.44 -17.80 -0.46
C ASN A 203 8.91 -17.98 -0.53
N PRO A 204 8.20 -17.18 -1.33
CA PRO A 204 6.74 -17.30 -1.44
C PRO A 204 6.29 -18.63 -2.07
N ARG A 205 7.21 -19.39 -2.71
CA ARG A 205 6.93 -20.69 -3.33
C ARG A 205 6.96 -21.83 -2.31
N ASN A 206 7.52 -21.63 -1.11
CA ASN A 206 7.52 -22.67 -0.08
C ASN A 206 6.07 -22.91 0.41
N PRO A 207 5.56 -24.15 0.31
CA PRO A 207 4.21 -24.47 0.74
C PRO A 207 4.04 -24.37 2.27
N ASN A 208 5.11 -24.55 3.04
CA ASN A 208 5.11 -24.31 4.47
C ASN A 208 5.31 -22.82 4.74
N MET A 209 4.25 -22.14 5.15
CA MET A 209 4.28 -20.71 5.39
C MET A 209 5.27 -20.29 6.51
N PHE A 210 5.56 -21.17 7.45
CA PHE A 210 6.50 -20.94 8.56
C PHE A 210 7.97 -21.09 8.18
N GLU A 211 8.25 -21.59 6.99
CA GLU A 211 9.61 -21.80 6.45
C GLU A 211 9.92 -20.86 5.28
N ARG A 212 9.11 -19.83 5.09
CA ARG A 212 9.29 -18.88 3.98
C ARG A 212 10.40 -17.87 4.24
N TYR A 213 10.70 -17.56 5.50
CA TYR A 213 11.80 -16.67 5.85
C TYR A 213 13.12 -17.46 5.92
N GLU A 214 14.11 -17.02 5.13
CA GLU A 214 15.37 -17.74 4.95
C GLU A 214 16.57 -16.97 5.53
N GLY A 215 16.33 -15.95 6.37
CA GLY A 215 17.33 -15.11 7.01
C GLY A 215 17.43 -13.71 6.38
N GLU A 216 18.47 -12.95 6.72
CA GLU A 216 18.63 -11.58 6.24
C GLU A 216 18.94 -11.52 4.74
N ALA A 217 18.39 -10.50 4.07
CA ALA A 217 18.73 -10.08 2.72
C ALA A 217 19.65 -8.84 2.81
N ASP A 218 20.87 -9.07 3.29
CA ASP A 218 21.86 -8.01 3.53
C ASP A 218 22.60 -7.57 2.24
N ALA A 219 23.53 -6.62 2.41
CA ALA A 219 24.33 -6.13 1.31
C ALA A 219 25.31 -7.17 0.74
N ALA A 220 25.66 -8.22 1.50
CA ALA A 220 26.49 -9.31 1.02
C ALA A 220 25.71 -10.24 0.10
N HIS A 221 24.43 -10.46 0.40
CA HIS A 221 23.52 -11.25 -0.43
C HIS A 221 23.08 -10.50 -1.72
N LEU A 222 22.59 -9.27 -1.57
CA LEU A 222 21.96 -8.48 -2.64
C LEU A 222 22.95 -7.63 -3.44
N GLY A 223 24.11 -7.34 -2.89
CA GLY A 223 24.96 -6.24 -3.33
C GLY A 223 24.51 -4.89 -2.77
N ALA A 224 25.49 -4.01 -2.47
CA ALA A 224 25.23 -2.77 -1.74
C ALA A 224 24.23 -1.82 -2.41
N ALA A 225 24.19 -1.78 -3.74
CA ALA A 225 23.32 -0.89 -4.49
C ALA A 225 21.85 -1.33 -4.42
N LEU A 226 21.57 -2.62 -4.64
CA LEU A 226 20.22 -3.18 -4.60
C LEU A 226 19.67 -3.17 -3.17
N HIS A 227 20.48 -3.56 -2.19
CA HIS A 227 20.11 -3.52 -0.76
C HIS A 227 19.67 -2.10 -0.34
N ARG A 228 20.46 -1.07 -0.70
CA ARG A 228 20.10 0.34 -0.42
C ARG A 228 18.80 0.73 -1.11
N ARG A 229 18.63 0.36 -2.39
CA ARG A 229 17.42 0.67 -3.14
C ARG A 229 16.17 0.05 -2.50
N ILE A 230 16.23 -1.20 -2.04
CA ILE A 230 15.12 -1.87 -1.36
C ILE A 230 14.73 -1.11 -0.09
N ILE A 231 15.72 -0.68 0.72
CA ILE A 231 15.46 0.11 1.94
C ILE A 231 14.83 1.46 1.57
N ASP A 232 15.37 2.17 0.57
CA ASP A 232 14.87 3.47 0.14
C ASP A 232 13.44 3.36 -0.42
N ASP A 233 13.15 2.32 -1.21
CA ASP A 233 11.83 2.08 -1.80
C ASP A 233 10.80 1.70 -0.72
N ALA A 234 11.16 0.82 0.22
CA ALA A 234 10.32 0.47 1.36
C ALA A 234 10.02 1.68 2.25
N THR A 235 11.04 2.51 2.54
CA THR A 235 10.89 3.73 3.33
C THR A 235 9.94 4.71 2.64
N ARG A 236 10.12 4.96 1.34
CA ARG A 236 9.24 5.85 0.56
C ARG A 236 7.80 5.37 0.56
N LEU A 237 7.57 4.06 0.39
CA LEU A 237 6.24 3.46 0.43
C LEU A 237 5.58 3.65 1.80
N ASN A 238 6.27 3.29 2.89
CA ASN A 238 5.70 3.42 4.23
C ASN A 238 5.39 4.87 4.59
N GLN A 239 6.29 5.79 4.28
CA GLN A 239 6.08 7.22 4.55
C GLN A 239 4.93 7.81 3.73
N ALA A 240 4.83 7.49 2.44
CA ALA A 240 3.76 8.00 1.59
C ALA A 240 2.40 7.41 1.94
N LEU A 241 2.36 6.11 2.29
CA LEU A 241 1.14 5.39 2.63
C LEU A 241 0.75 5.55 4.12
N GLY A 242 1.59 6.19 4.95
CA GLY A 242 1.29 6.46 6.35
C GLY A 242 1.41 5.23 7.26
N TYR A 243 2.24 4.24 6.89
CA TYR A 243 2.49 3.09 7.74
C TYR A 243 3.58 3.35 8.78
N THR A 244 3.25 3.10 10.03
CA THR A 244 4.20 3.02 11.14
C THR A 244 4.68 1.58 11.33
N MET A 245 3.86 0.60 10.98
CA MET A 245 4.18 -0.82 10.99
C MET A 245 3.65 -1.47 9.71
N ASN A 246 4.52 -2.19 8.98
CA ASN A 246 4.15 -2.80 7.69
C ASN A 246 5.11 -3.92 7.30
N THR A 247 4.76 -4.71 6.28
CA THR A 247 5.73 -5.44 5.47
C THR A 247 5.63 -5.03 4.02
N VAL A 248 6.78 -4.98 3.35
CA VAL A 248 6.90 -4.70 1.91
C VAL A 248 7.58 -5.88 1.24
N GLU A 249 6.93 -6.45 0.23
CA GLU A 249 7.45 -7.57 -0.54
C GLU A 249 7.98 -7.09 -1.90
N PHE A 250 9.21 -7.47 -2.21
CA PHE A 250 9.86 -7.19 -3.49
C PHE A 250 10.22 -8.48 -4.23
N ALA A 251 9.74 -8.61 -5.46
CA ALA A 251 10.24 -9.58 -6.42
C ALA A 251 11.35 -8.93 -7.25
N ILE A 252 12.53 -9.53 -7.31
CA ILE A 252 13.69 -8.97 -7.99
C ILE A 252 13.84 -9.62 -9.35
N ARG A 253 13.80 -8.82 -10.40
CA ARG A 253 14.00 -9.21 -11.79
C ARG A 253 14.95 -8.23 -12.46
N ASP A 254 16.03 -8.74 -13.07
CA ASP A 254 17.05 -7.92 -13.75
C ASP A 254 17.63 -6.82 -12.83
N GLY A 255 17.82 -7.12 -11.55
CA GLY A 255 18.30 -6.17 -10.55
C GLY A 255 17.31 -5.06 -10.18
N ILE A 256 16.04 -5.17 -10.58
CA ILE A 256 14.97 -4.21 -10.27
C ILE A 256 14.05 -4.84 -9.22
N PRO A 257 13.88 -4.22 -8.03
CA PRO A 257 12.95 -4.67 -7.01
C PRO A 257 11.54 -4.16 -7.33
N TYR A 258 10.65 -5.06 -7.77
CA TYR A 258 9.23 -4.77 -8.00
C TYR A 258 8.46 -4.96 -6.70
N ALA A 259 7.79 -3.92 -6.20
CA ALA A 259 6.93 -4.03 -5.03
C ALA A 259 5.64 -4.78 -5.39
N ILE A 260 5.47 -5.98 -4.79
CA ILE A 260 4.39 -6.92 -5.12
C ILE A 260 3.22 -6.82 -4.14
N ASP A 261 3.52 -6.78 -2.84
CA ASP A 261 2.56 -6.59 -1.75
C ASP A 261 3.22 -5.74 -0.66
N PHE A 262 2.58 -4.64 -0.30
CA PHE A 262 3.16 -3.65 0.61
C PHE A 262 2.11 -2.94 1.47
N LEU A 263 0.95 -3.58 1.64
CA LEU A 263 -0.18 -3.09 2.40
C LEU A 263 -0.53 -4.10 3.50
N ASN A 264 0.40 -4.34 4.44
CA ASN A 264 0.25 -5.34 5.49
C ASN A 264 0.45 -4.74 6.89
N PRO A 265 -0.60 -4.14 7.48
CA PRO A 265 -0.51 -3.48 8.79
C PRO A 265 -0.29 -4.44 9.97
N ALA A 266 -0.58 -5.72 9.79
CA ALA A 266 -0.41 -6.76 10.80
C ALA A 266 0.59 -7.82 10.30
N CYS A 267 1.84 -7.38 10.12
CA CYS A 267 2.91 -8.25 9.66
C CYS A 267 3.16 -9.43 10.61
N ASP A 268 3.50 -10.59 10.06
CA ASP A 268 3.94 -11.73 10.84
C ASP A 268 5.24 -11.39 11.60
N LEU A 269 5.19 -11.53 12.91
CA LEU A 269 6.32 -11.31 13.83
C LEU A 269 6.53 -12.50 14.78
N ASP A 270 5.88 -13.63 14.55
CA ASP A 270 6.08 -14.81 15.39
C ASP A 270 7.51 -15.37 15.23
N SER A 271 8.16 -15.68 16.36
CA SER A 271 9.58 -16.07 16.41
C SER A 271 9.90 -17.31 15.59
N PHE A 272 8.96 -18.26 15.51
CA PHE A 272 9.11 -19.48 14.72
C PHE A 272 8.99 -19.22 13.20
N SER A 273 8.45 -18.09 12.80
CA SER A 273 8.28 -17.67 11.41
C SER A 273 9.46 -16.82 10.94
N VAL A 274 9.69 -15.68 11.62
CA VAL A 274 10.71 -14.71 11.18
C VAL A 274 12.12 -15.01 11.66
N GLY A 275 12.27 -15.97 12.59
CA GLY A 275 13.56 -16.32 13.19
C GLY A 275 13.99 -15.37 14.32
N ALA A 276 14.93 -15.85 15.14
CA ALA A 276 15.31 -15.19 16.39
C ALA A 276 15.83 -13.77 16.20
N HIS A 277 16.67 -13.52 15.20
CA HIS A 277 17.28 -12.20 14.99
C HIS A 277 16.25 -11.15 14.57
N ALA A 278 15.39 -11.47 13.60
CA ALA A 278 14.33 -10.55 13.15
C ALA A 278 13.28 -10.34 14.25
N PHE A 279 12.98 -11.37 15.02
CA PHE A 279 12.10 -11.29 16.18
C PHE A 279 12.61 -10.29 17.23
N GLU A 280 13.87 -10.44 17.67
CA GLU A 280 14.49 -9.54 18.66
C GLU A 280 14.60 -8.11 18.16
N TRP A 281 14.95 -7.93 16.90
CA TRP A 281 15.00 -6.61 16.29
C TRP A 281 13.61 -5.96 16.27
N ALA A 282 12.58 -6.69 15.85
CA ALA A 282 11.22 -6.17 15.78
C ALA A 282 10.67 -5.86 17.19
N LEU A 283 10.93 -6.75 18.14
CA LEU A 283 10.54 -6.59 19.53
C LEU A 283 11.12 -5.32 20.14
N THR A 284 12.44 -5.15 20.03
CA THR A 284 13.15 -3.98 20.57
C THR A 284 12.71 -2.71 19.87
N THR A 285 12.68 -2.72 18.53
CA THR A 285 12.34 -1.54 17.74
C THR A 285 10.92 -1.05 17.98
N LEU A 286 9.95 -1.97 18.04
CA LEU A 286 8.55 -1.59 18.28
C LEU A 286 8.32 -1.16 19.72
N ALA A 287 9.02 -1.78 20.70
CA ALA A 287 8.96 -1.36 22.09
C ALA A 287 9.52 0.05 22.29
N ASP A 288 10.69 0.36 21.70
CA ASP A 288 11.28 1.70 21.74
C ASP A 288 10.33 2.74 21.17
N LEU A 289 9.73 2.45 20.01
CA LEU A 289 8.78 3.33 19.33
C LEU A 289 7.52 3.56 20.18
N ALA A 290 6.94 2.49 20.71
CA ALA A 290 5.70 2.58 21.51
C ALA A 290 5.93 3.30 22.84
N ILE A 291 7.09 3.13 23.47
CA ILE A 291 7.49 3.85 24.68
C ILE A 291 7.70 5.34 24.37
N ASP A 292 8.37 5.66 23.26
CA ASP A 292 8.56 7.05 22.84
C ASP A 292 7.21 7.74 22.57
N TYR A 293 6.30 7.08 21.87
CA TYR A 293 4.95 7.60 21.63
C TYR A 293 4.13 7.73 22.93
N ALA A 294 4.30 6.83 23.88
CA ALA A 294 3.61 6.93 25.17
C ALA A 294 4.11 8.11 26.04
N GLN A 295 5.37 8.54 25.83
CA GLN A 295 5.99 9.65 26.55
C GLN A 295 5.77 11.00 25.86
N HIS A 296 5.83 11.04 24.54
CA HIS A 296 5.92 12.28 23.77
C HIS A 296 4.78 12.48 22.77
N GLY A 297 3.94 11.46 22.54
CA GLY A 297 2.97 11.42 21.46
C GLY A 297 3.59 11.09 20.10
N GLU A 298 2.75 10.86 19.09
CA GLU A 298 3.20 10.62 17.72
C GLU A 298 3.63 11.94 17.06
N THR A 299 4.81 11.96 16.43
CA THR A 299 5.29 13.13 15.71
C THR A 299 5.76 12.73 14.31
N PRO A 300 5.19 13.29 13.24
CA PRO A 300 4.01 14.18 13.24
C PRO A 300 2.71 13.40 13.40
N ALA A 301 1.81 13.89 14.25
CA ALA A 301 0.48 13.32 14.37
C ALA A 301 -0.26 13.37 13.02
N HIS A 302 -0.61 12.21 12.48
CA HIS A 302 -1.53 12.04 11.34
C HIS A 302 -1.28 12.92 10.11
N ASP A 303 -0.01 13.07 9.68
CA ASP A 303 0.25 13.65 8.36
C ASP A 303 -0.14 12.64 7.28
N TYR A 304 -1.25 12.88 6.60
CA TYR A 304 -1.69 12.09 5.43
C TYR A 304 -0.76 12.33 4.24
N ARG A 305 0.46 11.82 4.33
CA ARG A 305 1.56 12.05 3.37
C ARG A 305 1.24 11.59 1.96
N TRP A 306 0.34 10.62 1.80
CA TRP A 306 -0.17 10.19 0.50
C TRP A 306 -0.75 11.35 -0.33
N ARG A 307 -1.23 12.43 0.29
CA ARG A 307 -1.66 13.65 -0.42
C ARG A 307 -0.56 14.24 -1.28
N HIS A 308 0.69 14.13 -0.86
CA HIS A 308 1.83 14.62 -1.63
C HIS A 308 2.13 13.71 -2.83
N ALA A 309 1.91 12.41 -2.69
CA ALA A 309 2.11 11.43 -3.75
C ALA A 309 1.06 11.53 -4.87
N ILE A 310 -0.16 12.00 -4.56
CA ILE A 310 -1.24 12.13 -5.54
C ILE A 310 -1.36 13.51 -6.18
N GLN A 311 -0.48 14.47 -5.84
CA GLN A 311 -0.46 15.73 -6.56
C GLN A 311 -0.19 15.50 -8.04
N PRO A 312 -0.90 16.19 -8.96
CA PRO A 312 -0.61 16.08 -10.38
C PRO A 312 0.86 16.38 -10.62
N ALA A 313 1.56 15.55 -11.38
CA ALA A 313 2.90 15.88 -11.86
C ALA A 313 2.84 17.29 -12.46
N ALA A 314 3.74 18.19 -12.01
CA ALA A 314 3.79 19.56 -12.51
C ALA A 314 3.75 19.51 -14.03
N SER A 315 2.72 20.11 -14.65
CA SER A 315 2.49 19.96 -16.08
C SER A 315 3.73 20.48 -16.82
N THR A 316 4.36 19.63 -17.59
CA THR A 316 5.49 19.93 -18.50
C THR A 316 5.12 20.94 -19.58
N LYS A 317 3.94 21.59 -19.50
CA LYS A 317 3.49 22.65 -20.41
C LYS A 317 4.20 24.00 -20.21
N ALA A 318 4.98 24.19 -19.14
CA ALA A 318 5.70 25.46 -18.92
C ALA A 318 7.06 25.56 -19.65
N ALA A 319 7.59 24.49 -20.22
CA ALA A 319 8.94 24.49 -20.84
C ALA A 319 8.97 24.80 -22.35
N LYS A 320 7.83 25.09 -23.00
CA LYS A 320 7.79 25.42 -24.46
C LYS A 320 7.54 26.89 -24.80
N LYS A 321 7.76 27.82 -23.87
CA LYS A 321 7.52 29.26 -24.11
C LYS A 321 8.77 30.15 -24.13
N THR A 322 9.98 29.60 -24.27
CA THR A 322 11.19 30.43 -24.42
C THR A 322 12.12 29.84 -25.47
N ALA A 323 11.71 29.92 -26.75
CA ALA A 323 12.63 29.93 -27.87
C ALA A 323 11.92 30.63 -29.02
N LYS A 324 11.98 31.97 -29.05
CA LYS A 324 11.80 32.74 -30.29
C LYS A 324 13.16 32.77 -31.00
N PRO A 325 13.26 32.34 -32.25
CA PRO A 325 14.41 32.68 -33.09
C PRO A 325 14.28 34.15 -33.49
N GLY A 326 15.36 34.91 -33.33
CA GLY A 326 15.45 36.29 -33.80
C GLY A 326 15.28 36.33 -35.33
N VAL A 327 14.38 37.18 -35.80
CA VAL A 327 14.26 37.54 -37.20
C VAL A 327 14.99 38.87 -37.38
N THR A 328 16.06 38.82 -38.18
CA THR A 328 16.75 39.98 -38.73
C THR A 328 15.86 40.69 -39.75
N ALA A 329 15.87 42.02 -39.68
CA ALA A 329 15.18 42.93 -40.60
C ALA A 329 15.71 42.85 -42.02
N GLY A 330 14.83 42.91 -43.01
CA GLY A 330 15.18 43.09 -44.43
C GLY A 330 13.96 43.07 -45.34
N ASP A 331 13.66 44.26 -45.84
CA ASP A 331 12.92 44.60 -47.07
C ASP A 331 11.41 44.35 -47.23
N GLN A 332 10.70 45.47 -47.24
CA GLN A 332 9.45 45.64 -47.98
C GLN A 332 9.70 45.73 -49.51
N PRO A 333 8.73 45.35 -50.38
CA PRO A 333 7.85 46.42 -50.86
C PRO A 333 6.37 46.04 -51.20
N ALA A 334 5.57 47.11 -51.16
CA ALA A 334 4.41 47.51 -51.99
C ALA A 334 3.10 46.69 -51.99
N LYS A 335 2.03 47.38 -51.58
CA LYS A 335 0.63 47.14 -51.93
C LYS A 335 0.35 47.37 -53.43
N PRO A 336 -0.76 46.79 -54.00
CA PRO A 336 -1.93 47.62 -54.28
C PRO A 336 -3.29 46.93 -53.95
N SER A 337 -4.20 47.68 -53.42
CA SER A 337 -5.46 48.33 -53.80
C SER A 337 -6.61 47.46 -54.33
N ARG A 338 -7.69 47.52 -53.54
CA ARG A 338 -9.12 47.58 -53.86
C ARG A 338 -9.72 46.84 -55.06
N ALA A 339 -10.79 46.05 -54.76
CA ALA A 339 -12.08 46.24 -55.42
C ALA A 339 -13.24 45.65 -54.58
N ARG A 340 -14.36 46.26 -54.71
CA ARG A 340 -15.56 46.43 -53.93
C ARG A 340 -16.70 45.56 -54.49
N ALA A 341 -17.59 45.10 -53.60
CA ALA A 341 -19.07 44.90 -53.80
C ALA A 341 -19.52 43.65 -54.60
N ALA A 342 -20.50 42.89 -54.11
CA ALA A 342 -21.90 43.24 -54.05
C ALA A 342 -22.78 42.16 -53.36
N LYS A 343 -23.79 42.63 -52.65
CA LYS A 343 -25.08 42.18 -52.21
C LYS A 343 -25.72 40.91 -52.80
N LYS A 344 -26.31 40.13 -51.83
CA LYS A 344 -27.59 39.41 -51.73
C LYS A 344 -28.55 39.41 -52.98
N PRO A 345 -29.56 38.43 -53.08
CA PRO A 345 -30.55 38.18 -52.05
C PRO A 345 -31.03 36.69 -51.85
N ALA A 346 -31.78 36.53 -50.84
CA ALA A 346 -32.81 35.69 -50.28
C ALA A 346 -33.71 34.85 -51.22
N GLY A 347 -34.21 33.73 -50.60
CA GLY A 347 -35.54 33.22 -50.91
C GLY A 347 -35.64 31.76 -51.33
N SER A 348 -36.06 30.95 -50.55
CA SER A 348 -37.25 30.09 -50.31
C SER A 348 -36.91 28.95 -49.37
#